data_c39d0867db420c00d262f8bb21e6132b
#
_entry.id   c39d0867db420c00d262f8bb21e6132b
#
_cell.length_a   1.000
_cell.length_b   1.000
_cell.length_c   1.000
_cell.angle_alpha   90.00
_cell.angle_beta   90.00
_cell.angle_gamma   90.00
#
_symmetry.space_group_name_H-M   'P 1'
#
loop_
_entity.id
_entity.type
_entity.pdbx_description
1 polymer ?
#
loop_
_entity_poly.entity_id
_entity_poly.type
_entity_poly.pdbx_seq_one_letter_code
_entity_poly.pdbx_strand_id
1 'polypeptide(L)'
;MEIKNVIICGLGALGLTYANKLKDICNLKILADSKRIENYKKNPPIFNDKPIKFDYITPKDTFGADLIIITTKSTGLDSAIEYLRNFITTNTIIISLINGISSEEKIAQAYPTTKVLRSFFIGHSAIGENFSNNQKKYYQDGIGKIVLEPNNNLEKFFKNNSIDFEISNNISYSLWLKLGVNIILNELTAINKCTVGELRKNPEYLPLAKNLLKEVKEIAKAQGIKNLENYEQKVFESANLIADDGKTSMYQDILARKKTEVDIFSGEIIRLGNKYGIKTPYNEEIYSKIKLLEKEF
;
A
#
# COMPACT_ATOMS: atom_id res chain seq x y z
N MET A 1 -8.60 -21.28 13.95
CA MET A 1 -7.26 -21.00 14.52
C MET A 1 -7.32 -19.62 15.19
N GLU A 2 -6.72 -19.46 16.35
CA GLU A 2 -6.58 -18.18 17.03
C GLU A 2 -5.28 -17.51 16.58
N ILE A 3 -5.33 -16.22 16.22
CA ILE A 3 -4.15 -15.44 15.84
C ILE A 3 -3.53 -14.88 17.13
N LYS A 4 -2.31 -15.32 17.45
CA LYS A 4 -1.56 -14.88 18.65
C LYS A 4 -0.21 -14.27 18.29
N ASN A 5 0.48 -14.84 17.31
CA ASN A 5 1.81 -14.45 16.86
C ASN A 5 1.71 -13.61 15.60
N VAL A 6 2.01 -12.33 15.68
CA VAL A 6 1.90 -11.39 14.56
C VAL A 6 3.26 -10.81 14.21
N ILE A 7 3.56 -10.77 12.92
CA ILE A 7 4.73 -10.05 12.39
C ILE A 7 4.24 -8.87 11.57
N ILE A 8 4.86 -7.70 11.79
CA ILE A 8 4.76 -6.56 10.87
C ILE A 8 6.12 -6.38 10.19
N CYS A 9 6.10 -6.34 8.86
CA CYS A 9 7.26 -6.03 8.04
C CYS A 9 7.10 -4.64 7.42
N GLY A 10 7.87 -3.67 7.93
CA GLY A 10 7.83 -2.26 7.55
C GLY A 10 7.22 -1.36 8.64
N LEU A 11 7.99 -0.39 9.14
CA LEU A 11 7.54 0.64 10.08
C LEU A 11 7.48 2.02 9.40
N GLY A 12 6.69 2.09 8.32
CA GLY A 12 6.20 3.36 7.76
C GLY A 12 4.97 3.85 8.54
N ALA A 13 4.26 4.85 8.01
CA ALA A 13 3.05 5.40 8.64
C ALA A 13 2.04 4.30 8.98
N LEU A 14 1.69 3.48 7.98
CA LEU A 14 0.71 2.41 8.13
C LEU A 14 1.19 1.30 9.08
N GLY A 15 2.44 0.84 8.90
CA GLY A 15 3.02 -0.20 9.75
C GLY A 15 3.09 0.22 11.22
N LEU A 16 3.48 1.46 11.50
CA LEU A 16 3.53 1.96 12.87
C LEU A 16 2.14 2.10 13.49
N THR A 17 1.13 2.53 12.70
CA THR A 17 -0.26 2.60 13.16
C THR A 17 -0.75 1.23 13.62
N TYR A 18 -0.57 0.18 12.81
CA TYR A 18 -0.99 -1.18 13.18
C TYR A 18 -0.09 -1.79 14.26
N ALA A 19 1.21 -1.54 14.24
CA ALA A 19 2.10 -1.99 15.30
C ALA A 19 1.70 -1.39 16.66
N ASN A 20 1.35 -0.11 16.71
CA ASN A 20 0.89 0.53 17.94
C ASN A 20 -0.47 -0.03 18.43
N LYS A 21 -1.38 -0.36 17.50
CA LYS A 21 -2.66 -0.99 17.87
C LYS A 21 -2.47 -2.42 18.40
N LEU A 22 -1.50 -3.18 17.86
CA LEU A 22 -1.35 -4.61 18.12
C LEU A 22 -0.36 -4.96 19.25
N LYS A 23 0.53 -4.05 19.64
CA LYS A 23 1.63 -4.33 20.58
C LYS A 23 1.21 -4.85 21.96
N ASP A 24 0.03 -4.47 22.42
CA ASP A 24 -0.51 -4.84 23.73
C ASP A 24 -1.61 -5.93 23.60
N ILE A 25 -1.90 -6.40 22.38
CA ILE A 25 -3.01 -7.31 22.07
C ILE A 25 -2.50 -8.72 21.77
N CYS A 26 -1.35 -8.84 21.13
CA CYS A 26 -0.80 -10.10 20.66
C CYS A 26 0.73 -10.13 20.85
N ASN A 27 1.34 -11.29 20.62
CA ASN A 27 2.79 -11.41 20.57
C ASN A 27 3.30 -10.81 19.25
N LEU A 28 3.43 -9.49 19.22
CA LEU A 28 3.87 -8.73 18.07
C LEU A 28 5.38 -8.71 17.95
N LYS A 29 5.89 -9.00 16.74
CA LYS A 29 7.29 -8.80 16.38
C LYS A 29 7.39 -7.90 15.16
N ILE A 30 8.41 -7.03 15.14
CA ILE A 30 8.73 -6.20 13.98
C ILE A 30 9.93 -6.82 13.28
N LEU A 31 9.71 -7.24 12.04
CA LEU A 31 10.75 -7.84 11.21
C LEU A 31 11.50 -6.76 10.42
N ALA A 32 12.81 -6.70 10.60
CA ALA A 32 13.68 -5.80 9.86
C ALA A 32 15.12 -6.33 9.81
N ASP A 33 15.96 -5.77 8.96
CA ASP A 33 17.40 -6.03 8.99
C ASP A 33 18.07 -5.46 10.24
N SER A 34 19.25 -5.99 10.60
CA SER A 34 19.97 -5.61 11.81
C SER A 34 20.25 -4.11 11.88
N LYS A 35 20.59 -3.48 10.75
CA LYS A 35 20.92 -2.04 10.70
C LYS A 35 19.71 -1.18 11.03
N ARG A 36 18.53 -1.56 10.50
CA ARG A 36 17.27 -0.86 10.82
C ARG A 36 16.88 -1.07 12.28
N ILE A 37 17.06 -2.28 12.82
CA ILE A 37 16.79 -2.59 14.22
C ILE A 37 17.68 -1.77 15.16
N GLU A 38 18.97 -1.68 14.89
CA GLU A 38 19.89 -0.83 15.64
C GLU A 38 19.43 0.63 15.65
N ASN A 39 19.04 1.15 14.48
CA ASN A 39 18.50 2.49 14.38
C ASN A 39 17.21 2.66 15.19
N TYR A 40 16.26 1.72 15.12
CA TYR A 40 15.02 1.78 15.90
C TYR A 40 15.24 1.69 17.41
N LYS A 41 16.25 0.93 17.85
CA LYS A 41 16.63 0.87 19.26
C LYS A 41 17.25 2.17 19.75
N LYS A 42 18.11 2.80 18.91
CA LYS A 42 18.76 4.08 19.21
C LYS A 42 17.80 5.26 19.09
N ASN A 43 16.98 5.26 18.07
CA ASN A 43 16.02 6.30 17.71
C ASN A 43 14.61 5.69 17.58
N PRO A 44 13.92 5.38 18.68
CA PRO A 44 12.59 4.77 18.63
C PRO A 44 11.63 5.63 17.81
N PRO A 45 10.77 5.02 16.96
CA PRO A 45 9.77 5.79 16.24
C PRO A 45 8.83 6.51 17.19
N ILE A 46 8.45 7.74 16.86
CA ILE A 46 7.53 8.55 17.64
C ILE A 46 6.14 8.46 16.97
N PHE A 47 5.13 8.17 17.76
CA PHE A 47 3.73 8.15 17.33
C PHE A 47 2.88 8.93 18.32
N ASN A 48 2.19 9.97 17.82
CA ASN A 48 1.44 10.92 18.66
C ASN A 48 2.29 11.44 19.83
N ASP A 49 3.47 11.99 19.53
CA ASP A 49 4.45 12.55 20.45
C ASP A 49 5.06 11.57 21.48
N LYS A 50 4.76 10.28 21.38
CA LYS A 50 5.29 9.26 22.29
C LYS A 50 6.27 8.35 21.55
N PRO A 51 7.49 8.16 22.08
CA PRO A 51 8.41 7.14 21.55
C PRO A 51 7.86 5.75 21.85
N ILE A 52 7.84 4.87 20.83
CA ILE A 52 7.33 3.52 20.98
C ILE A 52 8.46 2.53 20.77
N LYS A 53 8.58 1.59 21.70
CA LYS A 53 9.50 0.45 21.60
C LYS A 53 8.70 -0.80 21.22
N PHE A 54 9.32 -1.64 20.41
CA PHE A 54 8.76 -2.91 19.96
C PHE A 54 9.76 -4.03 20.19
N ASP A 55 9.29 -5.25 20.11
CA ASP A 55 10.13 -6.44 20.00
C ASP A 55 10.54 -6.60 18.53
N TYR A 56 11.83 -6.62 18.27
CA TYR A 56 12.41 -6.70 16.94
C TYR A 56 12.99 -8.08 16.69
N ILE A 57 12.79 -8.58 15.48
CA ILE A 57 13.41 -9.81 14.98
C ILE A 57 14.11 -9.55 13.64
N THR A 58 15.19 -10.29 13.41
CA THR A 58 15.95 -10.30 12.16
C THR A 58 15.55 -11.49 11.29
N PRO A 59 15.86 -11.51 9.99
CA PRO A 59 15.61 -12.66 9.12
C PRO A 59 16.31 -13.97 9.56
N LYS A 60 17.24 -13.89 10.51
CA LYS A 60 17.96 -15.07 11.05
C LYS A 60 17.24 -15.71 12.25
N ASP A 61 16.29 -15.00 12.86
CA ASP A 61 15.53 -15.50 13.96
C ASP A 61 14.48 -16.51 13.49
N THR A 62 13.93 -17.28 14.42
CA THR A 62 12.82 -18.20 14.20
C THR A 62 11.64 -17.80 15.04
N PHE A 63 10.46 -17.69 14.42
CA PHE A 63 9.23 -17.31 15.09
C PHE A 63 8.06 -17.77 14.23
N GLY A 64 7.28 -18.72 14.69
CA GLY A 64 6.10 -19.19 13.95
C GLY A 64 5.00 -18.13 13.96
N ALA A 65 4.78 -17.45 12.83
CA ALA A 65 3.76 -16.43 12.71
C ALA A 65 2.40 -17.04 12.35
N ASP A 66 1.34 -16.58 13.02
CA ASP A 66 -0.05 -16.82 12.60
C ASP A 66 -0.50 -15.81 11.55
N LEU A 67 -0.07 -14.56 11.69
CA LEU A 67 -0.36 -13.46 10.76
C LEU A 67 0.90 -12.65 10.45
N ILE A 68 1.13 -12.40 9.17
CA ILE A 68 2.18 -11.49 8.70
C ILE A 68 1.50 -10.34 7.94
N ILE A 69 1.80 -9.10 8.34
CA ILE A 69 1.30 -7.88 7.72
C ILE A 69 2.48 -7.16 7.06
N ILE A 70 2.46 -7.06 5.73
CA ILE A 70 3.51 -6.38 4.96
C ILE A 70 3.03 -4.94 4.69
N THR A 71 3.82 -3.97 5.17
CA THR A 71 3.53 -2.53 5.07
C THR A 71 4.76 -1.75 4.57
N THR A 72 5.68 -2.42 3.89
CA THR A 72 6.81 -1.74 3.23
C THR A 72 6.31 -0.90 2.06
N LYS A 73 7.13 0.02 1.55
CA LYS A 73 6.94 0.52 0.20
C LYS A 73 7.20 -0.61 -0.81
N SER A 74 6.68 -0.46 -2.03
CA SER A 74 6.88 -1.44 -3.11
C SER A 74 8.36 -1.80 -3.35
N THR A 75 9.26 -0.83 -3.22
CA THR A 75 10.71 -1.02 -3.32
C THR A 75 11.30 -1.93 -2.25
N GLY A 76 10.58 -2.18 -1.16
CA GLY A 76 11.00 -3.07 -0.08
C GLY A 76 10.35 -4.46 -0.13
N LEU A 77 9.48 -4.73 -1.11
CA LEU A 77 8.71 -5.97 -1.16
C LEU A 77 9.61 -7.19 -1.36
N ASP A 78 10.55 -7.15 -2.30
CA ASP A 78 11.42 -8.29 -2.61
C ASP A 78 12.28 -8.69 -1.39
N SER A 79 12.84 -7.69 -0.68
CA SER A 79 13.54 -7.93 0.58
C SER A 79 12.61 -8.46 1.68
N ALA A 80 11.37 -7.93 1.76
CA ALA A 80 10.39 -8.43 2.72
C ALA A 80 10.07 -9.90 2.45
N ILE A 81 9.84 -10.28 1.19
CA ILE A 81 9.60 -11.68 0.80
C ILE A 81 10.78 -12.56 1.24
N GLU A 82 12.02 -12.15 0.94
CA GLU A 82 13.21 -12.92 1.34
C GLU A 82 13.29 -13.12 2.87
N TYR A 83 12.93 -12.09 3.63
CA TYR A 83 13.01 -12.11 5.10
C TYR A 83 11.97 -13.04 5.76
N LEU A 84 10.85 -13.35 5.09
CA LEU A 84 9.77 -14.11 5.69
C LEU A 84 10.04 -15.61 5.86
N ARG A 85 11.05 -16.16 5.20
CA ARG A 85 11.27 -17.62 5.04
C ARG A 85 11.22 -18.40 6.36
N ASN A 86 11.84 -17.86 7.42
CA ASN A 86 11.97 -18.53 8.72
C ASN A 86 10.76 -18.36 9.65
N PHE A 87 9.71 -17.65 9.19
CA PHE A 87 8.56 -17.27 10.01
C PHE A 87 7.25 -17.92 9.56
N ILE A 88 7.25 -18.50 8.35
CA ILE A 88 6.08 -19.10 7.75
C ILE A 88 5.88 -20.51 8.27
N THR A 89 4.65 -20.80 8.74
CA THR A 89 4.16 -22.11 9.13
C THR A 89 3.04 -22.55 8.20
N THR A 90 2.55 -23.77 8.34
CA THR A 90 1.39 -24.28 7.57
C THR A 90 0.10 -23.48 7.80
N ASN A 91 0.03 -22.73 8.89
CA ASN A 91 -1.15 -21.97 9.29
C ASN A 91 -1.01 -20.46 9.08
N THR A 92 0.15 -19.99 8.65
CA THR A 92 0.42 -18.56 8.49
C THR A 92 -0.49 -17.94 7.43
N ILE A 93 -1.10 -16.82 7.79
CA ILE A 93 -1.83 -15.94 6.86
C ILE A 93 -0.92 -14.73 6.57
N ILE A 94 -0.79 -14.37 5.30
CA ILE A 94 -0.06 -13.16 4.89
C ILE A 94 -1.05 -12.20 4.26
N ILE A 95 -1.01 -10.92 4.68
CA ILE A 95 -1.68 -9.81 4.02
C ILE A 95 -0.65 -8.76 3.62
N SER A 96 -0.85 -8.14 2.46
CA SER A 96 -0.05 -7.02 1.99
C SER A 96 -0.91 -5.76 1.95
N LEU A 97 -0.44 -4.70 2.60
CA LEU A 97 -1.09 -3.39 2.54
C LEU A 97 -0.31 -2.42 1.63
N ILE A 98 0.54 -2.96 0.77
CA ILE A 98 1.26 -2.20 -0.26
C ILE A 98 0.24 -1.75 -1.33
N ASN A 99 0.42 -0.56 -1.86
CA ASN A 99 -0.38 -0.07 -2.97
C ASN A 99 -0.12 -0.90 -4.25
N GLY A 100 -1.02 -0.79 -5.22
CA GLY A 100 -0.92 -1.54 -6.48
C GLY A 100 -1.71 -2.84 -6.44
N ILE A 101 -1.42 -3.75 -7.36
CA ILE A 101 -2.20 -4.97 -7.61
C ILE A 101 -1.35 -6.24 -7.71
N SER A 102 -0.03 -6.14 -7.54
CA SER A 102 0.91 -7.24 -7.84
C SER A 102 1.63 -7.82 -6.62
N SER A 103 1.51 -7.19 -5.43
CA SER A 103 2.26 -7.63 -4.25
C SER A 103 1.88 -9.03 -3.80
N GLU A 104 0.59 -9.36 -3.76
CA GLU A 104 0.10 -10.65 -3.30
C GLU A 104 0.46 -11.77 -4.27
N GLU A 105 0.46 -11.49 -5.58
CA GLU A 105 0.90 -12.46 -6.59
C GLU A 105 2.37 -12.81 -6.41
N LYS A 106 3.24 -11.81 -6.21
CA LYS A 106 4.66 -12.03 -5.95
C LYS A 106 4.91 -12.83 -4.66
N ILE A 107 4.17 -12.52 -3.59
CA ILE A 107 4.27 -13.24 -2.32
C ILE A 107 3.81 -14.70 -2.50
N ALA A 108 2.68 -14.91 -3.18
CA ALA A 108 2.14 -16.25 -3.43
C ALA A 108 3.06 -17.09 -4.33
N GLN A 109 3.73 -16.49 -5.31
CA GLN A 109 4.74 -17.18 -6.13
C GLN A 109 5.94 -17.63 -5.30
N ALA A 110 6.39 -16.82 -4.34
CA ALA A 110 7.50 -17.17 -3.45
C ALA A 110 7.11 -18.23 -2.39
N TYR A 111 5.84 -18.23 -1.98
CA TYR A 111 5.29 -19.09 -0.94
C TYR A 111 3.99 -19.77 -1.37
N PRO A 112 4.04 -20.72 -2.32
CA PRO A 112 2.85 -21.26 -2.98
C PRO A 112 1.95 -22.10 -2.06
N THR A 113 2.44 -22.56 -0.93
CA THR A 113 1.67 -23.32 0.07
C THR A 113 1.11 -22.47 1.21
N THR A 114 1.43 -21.17 1.22
CA THR A 114 1.02 -20.23 2.27
C THR A 114 -0.24 -19.49 1.86
N LYS A 115 -1.11 -19.22 2.83
CA LYS A 115 -2.34 -18.47 2.57
C LYS A 115 -2.04 -16.97 2.47
N VAL A 116 -1.90 -16.49 1.25
CA VAL A 116 -1.77 -15.06 0.94
C VAL A 116 -3.15 -14.52 0.57
N LEU A 117 -3.66 -13.59 1.38
CA LEU A 117 -4.97 -12.96 1.15
C LEU A 117 -4.79 -11.62 0.44
N ARG A 118 -5.62 -11.40 -0.56
CA ARG A 118 -5.70 -10.08 -1.21
C ARG A 118 -6.28 -9.08 -0.24
N SER A 119 -5.62 -7.94 -0.14
CA SER A 119 -6.00 -6.88 0.79
C SER A 119 -5.42 -5.54 0.35
N PHE A 120 -5.99 -4.47 0.86
CA PHE A 120 -5.44 -3.13 0.73
C PHE A 120 -5.96 -2.23 1.83
N PHE A 121 -5.31 -1.09 2.01
CA PHE A 121 -5.73 -0.07 2.96
C PHE A 121 -6.40 1.09 2.22
N ILE A 122 -7.50 1.62 2.78
CA ILE A 122 -8.16 2.84 2.32
C ILE A 122 -8.25 3.86 3.47
N GLY A 123 -8.22 5.15 3.12
CA GLY A 123 -8.25 6.24 4.08
C GLY A 123 -6.86 6.73 4.47
N HIS A 124 -6.79 7.49 5.56
CA HIS A 124 -5.55 8.04 6.11
C HIS A 124 -5.14 7.27 7.36
N SER A 125 -3.85 6.94 7.47
CA SER A 125 -3.33 6.23 8.65
C SER A 125 -2.57 7.15 9.59
N ALA A 126 -1.60 7.86 9.07
CA ALA A 126 -0.77 8.81 9.81
C ALA A 126 0.00 9.72 8.85
N ILE A 127 0.22 10.95 9.25
CA ILE A 127 1.11 11.89 8.59
C ILE A 127 2.50 11.73 9.18
N GLY A 128 3.51 11.56 8.32
CA GLY A 128 4.90 11.46 8.72
C GLY A 128 5.62 12.81 8.59
N GLU A 129 6.33 13.21 9.63
CA GLU A 129 7.26 14.33 9.60
C GLU A 129 8.72 13.82 9.57
N ASN A 130 9.55 14.46 8.79
CA ASN A 130 10.99 14.18 8.80
C ASN A 130 11.64 14.99 9.92
N PHE A 131 12.20 14.30 10.90
CA PHE A 131 13.04 14.93 11.93
C PHE A 131 14.53 14.82 11.58
N SER A 132 15.31 15.80 12.05
CA SER A 132 16.75 15.69 12.11
C SER A 132 17.14 14.41 12.86
N ASN A 133 18.18 13.70 12.43
CA ASN A 133 18.70 12.46 13.02
C ASN A 133 18.04 11.14 12.61
N ASN A 134 17.41 11.04 11.43
CA ASN A 134 16.77 9.81 10.95
C ASN A 134 15.66 9.24 11.86
N GLN A 135 15.16 10.01 12.82
CA GLN A 135 14.03 9.63 13.64
C GLN A 135 12.73 9.87 12.89
N LYS A 136 11.86 8.88 12.86
CA LYS A 136 10.55 8.95 12.21
C LYS A 136 9.50 9.36 13.22
N LYS A 137 8.79 10.44 12.94
CA LYS A 137 7.65 10.89 13.73
C LYS A 137 6.39 10.83 12.89
N TYR A 138 5.34 10.24 13.45
CA TYR A 138 4.05 10.11 12.80
C TYR A 138 2.93 10.53 13.75
N TYR A 139 1.93 11.21 13.19
CA TYR A 139 0.70 11.54 13.87
C TYR A 139 -0.44 10.79 13.21
N GLN A 140 -1.31 10.19 14.00
CA GLN A 140 -2.51 9.58 13.46
C GLN A 140 -3.41 10.68 12.87
N ASP A 141 -3.71 10.55 11.59
CA ASP A 141 -4.55 11.48 10.85
C ASP A 141 -5.68 10.71 10.19
N GLY A 142 -6.84 10.74 10.82
CA GLY A 142 -8.04 10.17 10.27
C GLY A 142 -8.30 8.70 10.57
N ILE A 143 -9.31 8.19 9.90
CA ILE A 143 -9.83 6.83 10.04
C ILE A 143 -9.58 6.11 8.71
N GLY A 144 -8.77 5.07 8.75
CA GLY A 144 -8.59 4.19 7.61
C GLY A 144 -8.92 2.76 8.00
N LYS A 145 -9.25 1.93 7.01
CA LYS A 145 -9.59 0.53 7.20
C LYS A 145 -8.86 -0.39 6.23
N ILE A 146 -8.71 -1.64 6.63
CA ILE A 146 -8.22 -2.71 5.76
C ILE A 146 -9.42 -3.28 4.99
N VAL A 147 -9.33 -3.32 3.67
CA VAL A 147 -10.26 -4.06 2.82
C VAL A 147 -9.61 -5.38 2.44
N LEU A 148 -10.31 -6.50 2.61
CA LEU A 148 -9.75 -7.82 2.36
C LEU A 148 -10.80 -8.80 1.81
N GLU A 149 -10.34 -9.87 1.21
CA GLU A 149 -11.20 -10.99 0.84
C GLU A 149 -11.64 -11.79 2.08
N PRO A 150 -12.78 -12.49 2.04
CA PRO A 150 -13.34 -13.19 3.20
C PRO A 150 -12.36 -14.18 3.85
N ASN A 151 -12.17 -14.05 5.19
CA ASN A 151 -11.42 -14.99 5.99
C ASN A 151 -11.86 -14.98 7.45
N ASN A 152 -12.59 -15.98 7.88
CA ASN A 152 -13.20 -16.06 9.21
C ASN A 152 -12.22 -15.85 10.38
N ASN A 153 -10.97 -16.34 10.27
CA ASN A 153 -9.99 -16.21 11.35
C ASN A 153 -9.52 -14.76 11.48
N LEU A 154 -9.23 -14.12 10.34
CA LEU A 154 -8.76 -12.74 10.30
C LEU A 154 -9.88 -11.76 10.66
N GLU A 155 -11.09 -11.99 10.17
CA GLU A 155 -12.27 -11.21 10.52
C GLU A 155 -12.55 -11.23 12.03
N LYS A 156 -12.50 -12.44 12.64
CA LYS A 156 -12.67 -12.60 14.09
C LYS A 156 -11.56 -11.89 14.86
N PHE A 157 -10.31 -12.00 14.42
CA PHE A 157 -9.18 -11.32 15.03
C PHE A 157 -9.34 -9.79 14.94
N PHE A 158 -9.67 -9.25 13.79
CA PHE A 158 -9.85 -7.81 13.63
C PHE A 158 -11.03 -7.28 14.45
N LYS A 159 -12.17 -7.97 14.40
CA LYS A 159 -13.36 -7.61 15.17
C LYS A 159 -13.11 -7.58 16.67
N ASN A 160 -12.47 -8.63 17.20
CA ASN A 160 -12.19 -8.75 18.63
C ASN A 160 -11.20 -7.69 19.13
N ASN A 161 -10.38 -7.13 18.24
CA ASN A 161 -9.31 -6.19 18.58
C ASN A 161 -9.58 -4.76 18.05
N SER A 162 -10.81 -4.46 17.69
CA SER A 162 -11.23 -3.13 17.21
C SER A 162 -10.35 -2.58 16.08
N ILE A 163 -9.96 -3.48 15.17
CA ILE A 163 -9.28 -3.11 13.95
C ILE A 163 -10.32 -2.87 12.87
N ASP A 164 -10.34 -1.67 12.32
CA ASP A 164 -11.31 -1.30 11.27
C ASP A 164 -11.02 -2.06 9.98
N PHE A 165 -12.03 -2.77 9.47
CA PHE A 165 -11.92 -3.54 8.24
C PHE A 165 -13.24 -3.62 7.47
N GLU A 166 -13.15 -3.99 6.21
CA GLU A 166 -14.26 -4.26 5.32
C GLU A 166 -13.99 -5.53 4.52
N ILE A 167 -15.02 -6.36 4.36
CA ILE A 167 -14.93 -7.55 3.50
C ILE A 167 -15.40 -7.19 2.09
N SER A 168 -14.55 -7.45 1.12
CA SER A 168 -14.91 -7.33 -0.29
C SER A 168 -15.16 -8.71 -0.90
N ASN A 169 -16.38 -8.93 -1.37
CA ASN A 169 -16.74 -10.14 -2.10
C ASN A 169 -16.14 -10.19 -3.52
N ASN A 170 -15.58 -9.07 -3.99
CA ASN A 170 -14.86 -8.99 -5.25
C ASN A 170 -13.59 -8.15 -5.08
N ILE A 171 -12.67 -8.63 -4.23
CA ILE A 171 -11.45 -7.93 -3.88
C ILE A 171 -10.59 -7.57 -5.09
N SER A 172 -10.56 -8.43 -6.11
CA SER A 172 -9.83 -8.15 -7.35
C SER A 172 -10.35 -6.88 -8.03
N TYR A 173 -11.67 -6.74 -8.19
CA TYR A 173 -12.28 -5.54 -8.73
C TYR A 173 -12.00 -4.30 -7.85
N SER A 174 -12.10 -4.45 -6.52
CA SER A 174 -11.82 -3.37 -5.57
C SER A 174 -10.36 -2.87 -5.65
N LEU A 175 -9.40 -3.78 -5.82
CA LEU A 175 -7.99 -3.42 -6.05
C LEU A 175 -7.81 -2.63 -7.35
N TRP A 176 -8.48 -3.03 -8.43
CA TRP A 176 -8.43 -2.31 -9.69
C TRP A 176 -9.11 -0.95 -9.62
N LEU A 177 -10.23 -0.81 -8.87
CA LEU A 177 -10.84 0.49 -8.59
C LEU A 177 -9.86 1.42 -7.88
N LYS A 178 -9.20 0.92 -6.82
CA LYS A 178 -8.21 1.70 -6.08
C LYS A 178 -7.02 2.08 -6.97
N LEU A 179 -6.55 1.18 -7.83
CA LEU A 179 -5.48 1.48 -8.78
C LEU A 179 -5.89 2.61 -9.73
N GLY A 180 -7.12 2.57 -10.28
CA GLY A 180 -7.66 3.65 -11.11
C GLY A 180 -7.68 5.00 -10.39
N VAL A 181 -8.15 5.05 -9.14
CA VAL A 181 -8.10 6.27 -8.32
C VAL A 181 -6.67 6.76 -8.12
N ASN A 182 -5.73 5.87 -7.83
CA ASN A 182 -4.33 6.23 -7.65
C ASN A 182 -3.72 6.82 -8.94
N ILE A 183 -4.01 6.24 -10.09
CA ILE A 183 -3.51 6.76 -11.37
C ILE A 183 -4.06 8.16 -11.65
N ILE A 184 -5.38 8.40 -11.52
CA ILE A 184 -5.96 9.70 -11.90
C ILE A 184 -5.79 10.78 -10.82
N LEU A 185 -5.51 10.44 -9.58
CA LEU A 185 -5.28 11.44 -8.52
C LEU A 185 -3.81 11.50 -8.09
N ASN A 186 -3.21 10.37 -7.66
CA ASN A 186 -1.85 10.41 -7.12
C ASN A 186 -0.84 10.87 -8.17
N GLU A 187 -0.90 10.31 -9.37
CA GLU A 187 0.07 10.65 -10.42
C GLU A 187 -0.18 12.06 -10.96
N LEU A 188 -1.44 12.44 -11.21
CA LEU A 188 -1.73 13.75 -11.79
C LEU A 188 -1.53 14.90 -10.80
N THR A 189 -1.82 14.73 -9.50
CA THR A 189 -1.45 15.74 -8.48
C THR A 189 0.05 15.87 -8.30
N ALA A 190 0.79 14.77 -8.41
CA ALA A 190 2.26 14.78 -8.33
C ALA A 190 2.90 15.55 -9.50
N ILE A 191 2.44 15.31 -10.73
CA ILE A 191 2.93 16.02 -11.93
C ILE A 191 2.60 17.51 -11.87
N ASN A 192 1.36 17.85 -11.50
CA ASN A 192 0.90 19.23 -11.45
C ASN A 192 1.32 19.95 -10.15
N LYS A 193 1.92 19.24 -9.18
CA LYS A 193 2.33 19.76 -7.86
C LYS A 193 1.19 20.52 -7.16
N CYS A 194 -0.01 19.94 -7.16
CA CYS A 194 -1.25 20.58 -6.72
C CYS A 194 -2.08 19.68 -5.78
N THR A 195 -3.05 20.26 -5.08
CA THR A 195 -4.06 19.54 -4.31
C THR A 195 -5.10 18.88 -5.21
N VAL A 196 -5.91 18.00 -4.66
CA VAL A 196 -6.98 17.31 -5.40
C VAL A 196 -8.01 18.32 -5.95
N GLY A 197 -8.37 19.34 -5.17
CA GLY A 197 -9.31 20.37 -5.61
C GLY A 197 -8.76 21.28 -6.72
N GLU A 198 -7.47 21.61 -6.67
CA GLU A 198 -6.80 22.35 -7.73
C GLU A 198 -6.74 21.52 -9.03
N LEU A 199 -6.42 20.21 -8.91
CA LEU A 199 -6.43 19.30 -10.07
C LEU A 199 -7.81 19.24 -10.71
N ARG A 200 -8.88 19.11 -9.93
CA ARG A 200 -10.27 19.04 -10.44
C ARG A 200 -10.70 20.30 -11.21
N LYS A 201 -10.13 21.45 -10.89
CA LYS A 201 -10.38 22.73 -11.58
C LYS A 201 -9.61 22.85 -12.90
N ASN A 202 -8.61 22.01 -13.14
CA ASN A 202 -7.86 22.00 -14.39
C ASN A 202 -8.74 21.42 -15.52
N PRO A 203 -9.02 22.18 -16.61
CA PRO A 203 -9.88 21.69 -17.70
C PRO A 203 -9.31 20.47 -18.44
N GLU A 204 -8.00 20.26 -18.40
CA GLU A 204 -7.34 19.11 -19.03
C GLU A 204 -7.45 17.83 -18.19
N TYR A 205 -7.82 17.95 -16.90
CA TYR A 205 -7.86 16.79 -15.99
C TYR A 205 -8.83 15.70 -16.45
N LEU A 206 -10.08 16.09 -16.70
CA LEU A 206 -11.13 15.09 -16.98
C LEU A 206 -10.89 14.32 -18.30
N PRO A 207 -10.51 14.97 -19.42
CA PRO A 207 -10.15 14.25 -20.65
C PRO A 207 -8.97 13.29 -20.45
N LEU A 208 -7.90 13.74 -19.78
CA LEU A 208 -6.72 12.93 -19.53
C LEU A 208 -7.04 11.74 -18.61
N ALA A 209 -7.76 11.97 -17.51
CA ALA A 209 -8.17 10.92 -16.59
C ALA A 209 -9.02 9.84 -17.29
N LYS A 210 -9.95 10.22 -18.19
CA LYS A 210 -10.73 9.26 -18.97
C LYS A 210 -9.84 8.40 -19.88
N ASN A 211 -8.86 8.99 -20.55
CA ASN A 211 -7.95 8.25 -21.42
C ASN A 211 -7.09 7.26 -20.61
N LEU A 212 -6.55 7.70 -19.46
CA LEU A 212 -5.80 6.83 -18.55
C LEU A 212 -6.67 5.66 -18.09
N LEU A 213 -7.89 5.91 -17.63
CA LEU A 213 -8.80 4.88 -17.14
C LEU A 213 -9.25 3.92 -18.24
N LYS A 214 -9.37 4.37 -19.49
CA LYS A 214 -9.66 3.49 -20.62
C LYS A 214 -8.56 2.44 -20.79
N GLU A 215 -7.29 2.85 -20.75
CA GLU A 215 -6.17 1.91 -20.82
C GLU A 215 -6.17 0.95 -19.63
N VAL A 216 -6.35 1.46 -18.40
CA VAL A 216 -6.46 0.64 -17.18
C VAL A 216 -7.57 -0.40 -17.31
N LYS A 217 -8.75 -0.01 -17.80
CA LYS A 217 -9.90 -0.90 -18.00
C LYS A 217 -9.61 -2.02 -19.00
N GLU A 218 -8.97 -1.70 -20.13
CA GLU A 218 -8.60 -2.73 -21.13
C GLU A 218 -7.61 -3.74 -20.55
N ILE A 219 -6.63 -3.28 -19.77
CA ILE A 219 -5.70 -4.17 -19.07
C ILE A 219 -6.43 -5.00 -18.00
N ALA A 220 -7.33 -4.40 -17.21
CA ALA A 220 -8.14 -5.13 -16.23
C ALA A 220 -8.95 -6.25 -16.90
N LYS A 221 -9.55 -5.96 -18.06
CA LYS A 221 -10.30 -6.93 -18.85
C LYS A 221 -9.41 -8.09 -19.31
N ALA A 222 -8.21 -7.79 -19.81
CA ALA A 222 -7.22 -8.80 -20.22
C ALA A 222 -6.73 -9.65 -19.02
N GLN A 223 -6.73 -9.11 -17.82
CA GLN A 223 -6.46 -9.81 -16.57
C GLN A 223 -7.67 -10.64 -16.06
N GLY A 224 -8.79 -10.64 -16.78
CA GLY A 224 -10.00 -11.41 -16.42
C GLY A 224 -10.84 -10.78 -15.33
N ILE A 225 -10.66 -9.48 -15.02
CA ILE A 225 -11.52 -8.75 -14.10
C ILE A 225 -12.91 -8.60 -14.73
N LYS A 226 -13.94 -8.92 -13.97
CA LYS A 226 -15.34 -8.87 -14.40
C LYS A 226 -16.04 -7.61 -13.91
N ASN A 227 -17.22 -7.30 -14.46
CA ASN A 227 -18.12 -6.20 -14.06
C ASN A 227 -17.49 -4.82 -14.27
N LEU A 228 -16.81 -4.64 -15.41
CA LEU A 228 -16.11 -3.40 -15.77
C LEU A 228 -16.97 -2.38 -16.53
N GLU A 229 -18.28 -2.64 -16.71
CA GLU A 229 -19.18 -1.79 -17.51
C GLU A 229 -19.15 -0.34 -17.01
N ASN A 230 -19.27 -0.14 -15.69
CA ASN A 230 -19.30 1.17 -15.03
C ASN A 230 -17.96 1.51 -14.33
N TYR A 231 -16.84 0.88 -14.74
CA TYR A 231 -15.54 1.03 -14.06
C TYR A 231 -15.11 2.49 -13.91
N GLU A 232 -15.09 3.23 -15.01
CA GLU A 232 -14.65 4.63 -15.03
C GLU A 232 -15.52 5.50 -14.10
N GLN A 233 -16.86 5.32 -14.17
CA GLN A 233 -17.79 6.03 -13.29
C GLN A 233 -17.50 5.72 -11.81
N LYS A 234 -17.28 4.46 -11.46
CA LYS A 234 -16.97 4.03 -10.09
C LYS A 234 -15.64 4.58 -9.58
N VAL A 235 -14.64 4.67 -10.45
CA VAL A 235 -13.37 5.32 -10.11
C VAL A 235 -13.57 6.80 -9.81
N PHE A 236 -14.32 7.53 -10.64
CA PHE A 236 -14.63 8.95 -10.39
C PHE A 236 -15.49 9.14 -9.13
N GLU A 237 -16.49 8.30 -8.88
CA GLU A 237 -17.26 8.33 -7.64
C GLU A 237 -16.34 8.20 -6.41
N SER A 238 -15.42 7.23 -6.43
CA SER A 238 -14.45 7.02 -5.35
C SER A 238 -13.45 8.18 -5.23
N ALA A 239 -12.97 8.69 -6.35
CA ALA A 239 -12.06 9.84 -6.39
C ALA A 239 -12.71 11.10 -5.81
N ASN A 240 -14.01 11.31 -6.02
CA ASN A 240 -14.75 12.47 -5.52
C ASN A 240 -14.97 12.48 -4.01
N LEU A 241 -14.77 11.35 -3.32
CA LEU A 241 -14.82 11.28 -1.85
C LEU A 241 -13.57 11.89 -1.19
N ILE A 242 -12.50 12.12 -1.94
CA ILE A 242 -11.26 12.70 -1.40
C ILE A 242 -11.43 14.21 -1.31
N ALA A 243 -11.09 14.79 -0.17
CA ALA A 243 -11.23 16.22 0.09
C ALA A 243 -10.37 17.08 -0.86
N ASP A 244 -10.84 18.29 -1.15
CA ASP A 244 -10.20 19.18 -2.11
C ASP A 244 -8.83 19.71 -1.66
N ASP A 245 -8.61 19.87 -0.35
CA ASP A 245 -7.33 20.24 0.24
C ASP A 245 -6.34 19.06 0.36
N GLY A 246 -6.80 17.85 0.00
CA GLY A 246 -6.03 16.62 0.08
C GLY A 246 -4.75 16.69 -0.77
N LYS A 247 -3.62 16.37 -0.13
CA LYS A 247 -2.34 16.10 -0.80
C LYS A 247 -2.16 14.60 -0.87
N THR A 248 -2.16 14.06 -2.08
CA THR A 248 -1.98 12.62 -2.28
C THR A 248 -0.60 12.15 -1.82
N SER A 249 -0.45 10.86 -1.54
CA SER A 249 0.81 10.29 -1.06
C SER A 249 1.96 10.49 -2.06
N MET A 250 1.70 10.38 -3.36
CA MET A 250 2.71 10.59 -4.38
C MET A 250 3.12 12.06 -4.48
N TYR A 251 2.18 13.00 -4.37
CA TYR A 251 2.51 14.42 -4.31
C TYR A 251 3.35 14.75 -3.06
N GLN A 252 3.04 14.13 -1.92
CA GLN A 252 3.87 14.25 -0.72
C GLN A 252 5.29 13.68 -0.92
N ASP A 253 5.44 12.56 -1.64
CA ASP A 253 6.75 12.00 -1.98
C ASP A 253 7.56 12.98 -2.87
N ILE A 254 6.94 13.62 -3.88
CA ILE A 254 7.59 14.64 -4.72
C ILE A 254 8.06 15.84 -3.87
N LEU A 255 7.18 16.37 -3.00
CA LEU A 255 7.55 17.48 -2.10
C LEU A 255 8.71 17.11 -1.17
N ALA A 256 8.77 15.87 -0.73
CA ALA A 256 9.82 15.35 0.14
C ALA A 256 11.08 14.87 -0.62
N ARG A 257 11.14 15.05 -1.94
CA ARG A 257 12.23 14.55 -2.82
C ARG A 257 12.52 13.06 -2.61
N LYS A 258 11.44 12.25 -2.58
CA LYS A 258 11.52 10.80 -2.41
C LYS A 258 11.06 10.11 -3.69
N LYS A 259 11.62 8.93 -3.94
CA LYS A 259 11.11 8.06 -4.99
C LYS A 259 9.64 7.75 -4.76
N THR A 260 8.86 7.90 -5.82
CA THR A 260 7.41 7.65 -5.83
C THR A 260 7.09 6.17 -6.01
N GLU A 261 5.82 5.86 -6.02
CA GLU A 261 5.32 4.51 -6.32
C GLU A 261 4.80 4.38 -7.77
N VAL A 262 5.25 5.23 -8.68
CA VAL A 262 4.81 5.20 -10.10
C VAL A 262 5.03 3.85 -10.78
N ASP A 263 6.08 3.11 -10.36
CA ASP A 263 6.41 1.79 -10.92
C ASP A 263 5.30 0.76 -10.69
N ILE A 264 4.51 0.88 -9.60
CA ILE A 264 3.38 -0.02 -9.29
C ILE A 264 2.01 0.54 -9.67
N PHE A 265 1.95 1.72 -10.27
CA PHE A 265 0.75 2.33 -10.84
C PHE A 265 0.84 2.30 -12.37
N SER A 266 1.14 3.42 -13.04
CA SER A 266 1.31 3.44 -14.50
C SER A 266 2.38 2.45 -14.98
N GLY A 267 3.47 2.27 -14.24
CA GLY A 267 4.50 1.27 -14.58
C GLY A 267 3.94 -0.16 -14.64
N GLU A 268 3.03 -0.53 -13.75
CA GLU A 268 2.39 -1.84 -13.78
C GLU A 268 1.42 -1.97 -14.96
N ILE A 269 0.68 -0.91 -15.30
CA ILE A 269 -0.20 -0.88 -16.49
C ILE A 269 0.62 -1.06 -17.77
N ILE A 270 1.75 -0.38 -17.89
CA ILE A 270 2.68 -0.52 -19.03
C ILE A 270 3.22 -1.95 -19.12
N ARG A 271 3.67 -2.52 -18.00
CA ARG A 271 4.17 -3.89 -17.93
C ARG A 271 3.13 -4.92 -18.39
N LEU A 272 1.90 -4.76 -17.93
CA LEU A 272 0.78 -5.61 -18.32
C LEU A 272 0.36 -5.35 -19.77
N GLY A 273 0.38 -4.11 -20.23
CA GLY A 273 0.16 -3.73 -21.63
C GLY A 273 1.10 -4.48 -22.57
N ASN A 274 2.39 -4.47 -22.26
CA ASN A 274 3.39 -5.23 -23.01
C ASN A 274 3.12 -6.75 -22.98
N LYS A 275 2.72 -7.29 -21.81
CA LYS A 275 2.39 -8.71 -21.66
C LYS A 275 1.21 -9.13 -22.53
N TYR A 276 0.20 -8.28 -22.67
CA TYR A 276 -1.04 -8.60 -23.41
C TYR A 276 -1.11 -8.00 -24.82
N GLY A 277 -0.07 -7.29 -25.27
CA GLY A 277 -0.05 -6.60 -26.58
C GLY A 277 -1.03 -5.42 -26.66
N ILE A 278 -1.35 -4.77 -25.53
CA ILE A 278 -2.25 -3.61 -25.43
C ILE A 278 -1.40 -2.36 -25.27
N LYS A 279 -1.61 -1.36 -26.13
CA LYS A 279 -0.90 -0.08 -26.05
C LYS A 279 -1.42 0.75 -24.89
N THR A 280 -0.50 1.44 -24.19
CA THR A 280 -0.79 2.27 -23.01
C THR A 280 -0.13 3.66 -23.11
N PRO A 281 -0.31 4.41 -24.23
CA PRO A 281 0.43 5.64 -24.49
C PRO A 281 0.22 6.72 -23.42
N TYR A 282 -0.97 6.84 -22.85
CA TYR A 282 -1.23 7.83 -21.80
C TYR A 282 -0.52 7.47 -20.49
N ASN A 283 -0.57 6.21 -20.05
CA ASN A 283 0.17 5.74 -18.87
C ASN A 283 1.69 5.83 -19.09
N GLU A 284 2.20 5.56 -20.30
CA GLU A 284 3.62 5.73 -20.66
C GLU A 284 4.06 7.19 -20.55
N GLU A 285 3.23 8.13 -21.01
CA GLU A 285 3.50 9.58 -20.91
C GLU A 285 3.57 10.02 -19.45
N ILE A 286 2.57 9.64 -18.61
CA ILE A 286 2.50 9.99 -17.20
C ILE A 286 3.68 9.39 -16.43
N TYR A 287 3.96 8.11 -16.65
CA TYR A 287 5.12 7.43 -16.08
C TYR A 287 6.42 8.19 -16.38
N SER A 288 6.63 8.54 -17.64
CA SER A 288 7.84 9.24 -18.07
C SER A 288 7.98 10.62 -17.40
N LYS A 289 6.88 11.38 -17.28
CA LYS A 289 6.87 12.69 -16.61
C LYS A 289 7.26 12.56 -15.13
N ILE A 290 6.71 11.56 -14.42
CA ILE A 290 7.06 11.34 -12.99
C ILE A 290 8.52 10.90 -12.86
N LYS A 291 8.99 10.00 -13.73
CA LYS A 291 10.40 9.56 -13.72
C LYS A 291 11.38 10.73 -14.01
N LEU A 292 10.95 11.73 -14.79
CA LEU A 292 11.74 12.95 -14.97
C LEU A 292 11.79 13.81 -13.71
N LEU A 293 10.64 13.97 -13.00
CA LEU A 293 10.62 14.65 -11.71
C LEU A 293 11.51 13.97 -10.66
N GLU A 294 11.55 12.63 -10.65
CA GLU A 294 12.42 11.88 -9.74
C GLU A 294 13.92 12.06 -10.02
N LYS A 295 14.31 12.50 -11.21
CA LYS A 295 15.71 12.80 -11.54
C LYS A 295 16.20 14.14 -10.98
N GLU A 296 15.27 14.98 -10.52
CA GLU A 296 15.59 16.26 -9.90
C GLU A 296 15.91 16.14 -8.39
N PHE A 297 15.89 14.93 -7.83
CA PHE A 297 16.05 14.65 -6.38
C PHE A 297 17.51 14.44 -5.96
#